data_1697c1ad2e7f7fd3f7ab4e5c61076f1a
#
_entry.id   1697c1ad2e7f7fd3f7ab4e5c61076f1a
#
_cell.length_a   1.000
_cell.length_b   1.000
_cell.length_c   1.000
_cell.angle_alpha   90.00
_cell.angle_beta   90.00
_cell.angle_gamma   90.00
#
_symmetry.space_group_name_H-M   'P 1'
#
loop_
_entity.id
_entity.type
_entity.pdbx_description
1 polymer ?
#
loop_
_entity_poly.entity_id
_entity_poly.type
_entity_poly.pdbx_seq_one_letter_code
_entity_poly.pdbx_strand_id
1 'polypeptide(L)'
;MLRAGTKMQTLNRKNFNKNKYPTSIMQFGEGNFLRAFVDWQIDKLNEQTGLNAGVAIIRPIDYDSLPLLNTQDGLYTCIIRGINEQNKAVSEQRIISCVNEEIPVYKEFDNYLKLAENSDLKVIFSNTTEAGIEYIPEDKLSDTPAKAFPAKLTQWLLHRFKHFNGASSSGMIIIPCELIDYNGEKLKELVLQYSQLWNLPSEFVNWLNEHNHFCSSLVDRIVTGFPRDEHQALQQQCGYYDNFMVTAEYFHLFVIQGPQHLADVLHLEGSDLNIKVVDDIAPYKQRKVAILNGAHTAMVPLAYMANIDSVGEALASPLLEKYVTKLIFDEIIPTLSLPKEELQIFANDVLNRFRNPYICHLLMSISLNSMTKFKTRLLPQLEQYISDNKTVPPLIATALAGQILFYRGERNGDKIELADSPKWLALFNEQWQQHQQGSITTNELVSSVLAAKWHWDKDLNEIAGLTDKVTEQLSLMLSSSVEQTLVNLLES
;
A
#
# COMPACT_ATOMS: atom_id res chain seq x y z
N MET A 1 -5.58 -31.88 -20.06
CA MET A 1 -6.72 -32.40 -20.82
C MET A 1 -7.84 -32.71 -19.84
N LEU A 2 -8.86 -31.85 -19.76
CA LEU A 2 -10.06 -32.10 -18.97
C LEU A 2 -10.86 -33.21 -19.67
N ARG A 3 -11.28 -34.20 -18.90
CA ARG A 3 -12.19 -35.26 -19.41
C ARG A 3 -13.49 -34.56 -19.86
N ALA A 4 -13.84 -34.77 -21.13
CA ALA A 4 -15.12 -34.30 -21.69
C ALA A 4 -16.28 -34.86 -20.86
N GLY A 5 -17.07 -33.98 -20.19
CA GLY A 5 -18.34 -34.36 -19.57
C GLY A 5 -18.52 -34.04 -18.09
N THR A 6 -17.52 -33.50 -17.36
CA THR A 6 -17.74 -33.14 -15.96
C THR A 6 -18.37 -31.74 -15.89
N LYS A 7 -19.61 -31.64 -15.44
CA LYS A 7 -20.30 -30.35 -15.20
C LYS A 7 -19.51 -29.57 -14.14
N MET A 8 -19.07 -28.37 -14.47
CA MET A 8 -18.40 -27.49 -13.50
C MET A 8 -19.30 -27.30 -12.27
N GLN A 9 -18.71 -27.41 -11.09
CA GLN A 9 -19.40 -27.24 -9.80
C GLN A 9 -19.09 -25.86 -9.21
N THR A 10 -20.00 -25.34 -8.42
CA THR A 10 -19.75 -24.12 -7.65
C THR A 10 -18.81 -24.42 -6.49
N LEU A 11 -17.84 -23.52 -6.29
CA LEU A 11 -16.92 -23.59 -5.16
C LEU A 11 -17.69 -23.47 -3.84
N ASN A 12 -17.66 -24.52 -3.03
CA ASN A 12 -18.21 -24.55 -1.68
C ASN A 12 -17.55 -25.68 -0.88
N ARG A 13 -17.73 -25.68 0.44
CA ARG A 13 -17.04 -26.64 1.32
C ARG A 13 -17.42 -28.10 1.07
N LYS A 14 -18.66 -28.37 0.72
CA LYS A 14 -19.14 -29.73 0.43
C LYS A 14 -18.46 -30.29 -0.82
N ASN A 15 -18.38 -29.50 -1.89
CA ASN A 15 -17.84 -29.95 -3.17
C ASN A 15 -16.29 -30.09 -3.14
N PHE A 16 -15.62 -29.31 -2.27
CA PHE A 16 -14.15 -29.23 -2.20
C PHE A 16 -13.56 -29.80 -0.90
N ASN A 17 -14.37 -30.46 -0.07
CA ASN A 17 -13.94 -31.10 1.17
C ASN A 17 -13.05 -30.21 2.05
N LYS A 18 -13.49 -28.97 2.29
CA LYS A 18 -12.79 -27.98 3.13
C LYS A 18 -13.53 -27.82 4.47
N ASN A 19 -12.85 -28.09 5.56
CA ASN A 19 -13.37 -27.87 6.91
C ASN A 19 -13.27 -26.41 7.32
N LYS A 20 -14.12 -26.00 8.28
CA LYS A 20 -13.97 -24.73 8.99
C LYS A 20 -12.88 -24.85 10.07
N TYR A 21 -12.17 -23.76 10.31
CA TYR A 21 -11.28 -23.61 11.46
C TYR A 21 -12.05 -23.00 12.64
N PRO A 22 -11.60 -23.17 13.91
CA PRO A 22 -12.12 -22.39 15.03
C PRO A 22 -12.01 -20.89 14.76
N THR A 23 -13.09 -20.14 14.99
CA THR A 23 -13.07 -18.69 14.76
C THR A 23 -12.27 -17.98 15.85
N SER A 24 -11.08 -17.50 15.51
CA SER A 24 -10.16 -16.79 16.40
C SER A 24 -9.77 -15.39 15.90
N ILE A 25 -10.22 -15.04 14.71
CA ILE A 25 -9.94 -13.76 14.05
C ILE A 25 -11.26 -13.13 13.62
N MET A 26 -11.41 -11.83 13.89
CA MET A 26 -12.47 -11.00 13.34
C MET A 26 -11.88 -9.99 12.36
N GLN A 27 -12.56 -9.72 11.25
CA GLN A 27 -12.08 -8.83 10.21
C GLN A 27 -13.16 -7.85 9.78
N PHE A 28 -12.89 -6.56 9.89
CA PHE A 28 -13.78 -5.52 9.34
C PHE A 28 -13.39 -5.21 7.90
N GLY A 29 -14.29 -5.53 6.99
CA GLY A 29 -14.14 -5.34 5.54
C GLY A 29 -14.02 -6.68 4.79
N GLU A 30 -14.88 -6.82 3.78
CA GLU A 30 -14.96 -7.95 2.85
C GLU A 30 -14.22 -7.67 1.54
N GLY A 31 -13.56 -6.53 1.43
CA GLY A 31 -12.94 -6.02 0.22
C GLY A 31 -11.82 -6.90 -0.33
N ASN A 32 -11.51 -6.66 -1.59
CA ASN A 32 -10.47 -7.42 -2.32
C ASN A 32 -9.12 -7.40 -1.60
N PHE A 33 -8.76 -6.25 -0.97
CA PHE A 33 -7.46 -6.12 -0.33
C PHE A 33 -7.27 -7.11 0.82
N LEU A 34 -8.15 -7.11 1.83
CA LEU A 34 -8.02 -8.03 2.96
C LEU A 34 -8.10 -9.49 2.52
N ARG A 35 -8.98 -9.81 1.57
CA ARG A 35 -9.11 -11.17 1.04
C ARG A 35 -7.85 -11.69 0.33
N ALA A 36 -7.15 -10.83 -0.40
CA ALA A 36 -5.92 -11.19 -1.09
C ALA A 36 -4.65 -10.89 -0.28
N PHE A 37 -4.77 -10.34 0.92
CA PHE A 37 -3.65 -9.99 1.78
C PHE A 37 -3.73 -10.71 3.12
N VAL A 38 -4.64 -10.32 4.02
CA VAL A 38 -4.74 -10.92 5.36
C VAL A 38 -5.26 -12.35 5.29
N ASP A 39 -6.41 -12.60 4.65
CA ASP A 39 -6.99 -13.95 4.59
C ASP A 39 -6.07 -14.92 3.87
N TRP A 40 -5.39 -14.47 2.79
CA TRP A 40 -4.41 -15.29 2.09
C TRP A 40 -3.23 -15.67 3.01
N GLN A 41 -2.74 -14.75 3.85
CA GLN A 41 -1.66 -15.02 4.81
C GLN A 41 -2.14 -15.97 5.92
N ILE A 42 -3.32 -15.75 6.48
CA ILE A 42 -3.90 -16.65 7.50
C ILE A 42 -4.10 -18.06 6.94
N ASP A 43 -4.60 -18.19 5.72
CA ASP A 43 -4.78 -19.50 5.08
C ASP A 43 -3.44 -20.22 4.85
N LYS A 44 -2.38 -19.48 4.49
CA LYS A 44 -1.02 -20.03 4.41
C LYS A 44 -0.47 -20.43 5.78
N LEU A 45 -0.64 -19.61 6.81
CA LEU A 45 -0.21 -19.93 8.18
C LEU A 45 -0.92 -21.16 8.72
N ASN A 46 -2.21 -21.31 8.42
CA ASN A 46 -2.94 -22.54 8.79
C ASN A 46 -2.30 -23.81 8.19
N GLU A 47 -1.80 -23.71 6.96
CA GLU A 47 -1.14 -24.83 6.27
C GLU A 47 0.32 -25.03 6.73
N GLN A 48 1.09 -23.95 6.82
CA GLN A 48 2.55 -24.01 7.03
C GLN A 48 2.94 -24.22 8.49
N THR A 49 2.22 -23.53 9.40
CA THR A 49 2.60 -23.48 10.83
C THR A 49 1.55 -24.02 11.77
N GLY A 50 0.40 -24.44 11.23
CA GLY A 50 -0.69 -25.01 12.02
C GLY A 50 -1.37 -23.97 12.92
N LEU A 51 -1.49 -22.73 12.48
CA LEU A 51 -2.17 -21.64 13.21
C LEU A 51 -3.59 -22.03 13.65
N ASN A 52 -4.31 -22.80 12.82
CA ASN A 52 -5.65 -23.29 13.08
C ASN A 52 -6.67 -22.19 13.40
N ALA A 53 -6.62 -21.10 12.62
CA ALA A 53 -7.44 -19.90 12.82
C ALA A 53 -8.50 -19.73 11.71
N GLY A 54 -9.75 -19.57 12.12
CA GLY A 54 -10.86 -19.16 11.27
C GLY A 54 -11.14 -17.67 11.39
N VAL A 55 -11.59 -17.06 10.30
CA VAL A 55 -11.92 -15.64 10.18
C VAL A 55 -13.42 -15.45 10.08
N ALA A 56 -13.99 -14.59 10.93
CA ALA A 56 -15.32 -14.02 10.77
C ALA A 56 -15.19 -12.61 10.17
N ILE A 57 -15.72 -12.43 8.97
CA ILE A 57 -15.71 -11.13 8.29
C ILE A 57 -16.96 -10.34 8.69
N ILE A 58 -16.76 -9.06 9.03
CA ILE A 58 -17.83 -8.10 9.27
C ILE A 58 -17.92 -7.19 8.07
N ARG A 59 -19.08 -7.20 7.38
CA ARG A 59 -19.38 -6.21 6.34
C ARG A 59 -19.83 -4.91 7.04
N PRO A 60 -19.00 -3.84 7.00
CA PRO A 60 -19.22 -2.66 7.84
C PRO A 60 -20.18 -1.64 7.23
N ILE A 61 -20.59 -1.83 5.97
CA ILE A 61 -21.45 -0.91 5.21
C ILE A 61 -22.81 -1.51 4.92
N ASP A 62 -23.83 -0.64 4.80
CA ASP A 62 -25.19 -1.03 4.41
C ASP A 62 -25.29 -1.10 2.88
N TYR A 63 -24.93 -2.25 2.31
CA TYR A 63 -24.91 -2.45 0.89
C TYR A 63 -25.50 -3.80 0.48
N ASP A 64 -26.74 -3.78 0.04
CA ASP A 64 -27.54 -4.97 -0.24
C ASP A 64 -27.30 -5.64 -1.60
N SER A 65 -26.63 -4.96 -2.53
CA SER A 65 -26.56 -5.44 -3.92
C SER A 65 -25.46 -6.45 -4.20
N LEU A 66 -24.52 -6.66 -3.28
CA LEU A 66 -23.46 -7.64 -3.44
C LEU A 66 -23.75 -8.94 -2.67
N PRO A 67 -23.58 -10.11 -3.30
CA PRO A 67 -23.73 -11.37 -2.60
C PRO A 67 -22.71 -11.51 -1.48
N LEU A 68 -23.09 -12.24 -0.41
CA LEU A 68 -22.18 -12.57 0.68
C LEU A 68 -21.29 -13.76 0.30
N LEU A 69 -20.07 -13.78 0.84
CA LEU A 69 -19.17 -14.95 0.75
C LEU A 69 -19.81 -16.24 1.28
N ASN A 70 -20.81 -16.11 2.15
CA ASN A 70 -21.61 -17.22 2.67
C ASN A 70 -22.26 -18.06 1.56
N THR A 71 -22.53 -17.49 0.38
CA THR A 71 -23.07 -18.22 -0.78
C THR A 71 -22.11 -19.28 -1.32
N GLN A 72 -20.82 -19.17 -0.99
CA GLN A 72 -19.77 -20.16 -1.25
C GLN A 72 -19.14 -20.73 0.02
N ASP A 73 -19.88 -20.71 1.14
CA ASP A 73 -19.40 -21.17 2.45
C ASP A 73 -18.11 -20.48 2.93
N GLY A 74 -17.88 -19.22 2.51
CA GLY A 74 -16.67 -18.45 2.79
C GLY A 74 -15.48 -18.79 1.87
N LEU A 75 -15.59 -19.73 0.94
CA LEU A 75 -14.52 -20.11 0.02
C LEU A 75 -14.43 -19.15 -1.16
N TYR A 76 -13.22 -18.85 -1.59
CA TYR A 76 -12.93 -18.15 -2.84
C TYR A 76 -11.49 -18.43 -3.30
N THR A 77 -11.22 -18.16 -4.57
CA THR A 77 -9.90 -18.33 -5.17
C THR A 77 -9.11 -17.02 -5.12
N CYS A 78 -7.91 -17.08 -4.54
CA CYS A 78 -6.91 -16.02 -4.65
C CYS A 78 -5.88 -16.44 -5.70
N ILE A 79 -5.62 -15.58 -6.69
CA ILE A 79 -4.64 -15.80 -7.75
C ILE A 79 -3.50 -14.81 -7.58
N ILE A 80 -2.32 -15.34 -7.29
CA ILE A 80 -1.11 -14.57 -7.09
C ILE A 80 -0.25 -14.60 -8.34
N ARG A 81 0.07 -13.42 -8.89
CA ARG A 81 0.79 -13.27 -10.16
C ARG A 81 1.95 -12.31 -10.02
N GLY A 82 3.08 -12.62 -10.65
CA GLY A 82 4.22 -11.72 -10.65
C GLY A 82 5.51 -12.39 -11.03
N ILE A 83 6.61 -11.76 -10.64
CA ILE A 83 7.95 -12.30 -10.74
C ILE A 83 8.34 -12.84 -9.36
N ASN A 84 8.72 -14.10 -9.30
CA ASN A 84 9.19 -14.74 -8.06
C ASN A 84 10.67 -14.44 -7.79
N GLU A 85 11.17 -14.95 -6.69
CA GLU A 85 12.58 -14.79 -6.23
C GLU A 85 13.62 -15.35 -7.23
N GLN A 86 13.22 -16.28 -8.10
CA GLN A 86 14.06 -16.81 -9.17
C GLN A 86 13.93 -16.03 -10.50
N ASN A 87 13.38 -14.82 -10.46
CA ASN A 87 13.10 -13.96 -11.62
C ASN A 87 12.22 -14.63 -12.70
N LYS A 88 11.29 -15.51 -12.30
CA LYS A 88 10.36 -16.17 -13.19
C LYS A 88 8.95 -15.62 -13.01
N ALA A 89 8.26 -15.41 -14.13
CA ALA A 89 6.83 -15.10 -14.08
C ALA A 89 6.05 -16.31 -13.57
N VAL A 90 5.23 -16.08 -12.55
CA VAL A 90 4.40 -17.10 -11.89
C VAL A 90 2.94 -16.66 -11.84
N SER A 91 2.04 -17.65 -11.83
CA SER A 91 0.63 -17.48 -11.57
C SER A 91 0.16 -18.66 -10.73
N GLU A 92 -0.07 -18.41 -9.45
CA GLU A 92 -0.44 -19.40 -8.45
C GLU A 92 -1.90 -19.22 -8.05
N GLN A 93 -2.62 -20.34 -7.97
CA GLN A 93 -4.03 -20.36 -7.56
C GLN A 93 -4.15 -21.01 -6.19
N ARG A 94 -4.88 -20.36 -5.27
CA ARG A 94 -5.16 -20.90 -3.96
C ARG A 94 -6.62 -20.72 -3.59
N ILE A 95 -7.29 -21.81 -3.19
CA ILE A 95 -8.61 -21.72 -2.56
C ILE A 95 -8.40 -21.30 -1.12
N ILE A 96 -8.88 -20.11 -0.79
CA ILE A 96 -8.89 -19.59 0.57
C ILE A 96 -10.01 -20.29 1.34
N SER A 97 -9.68 -20.87 2.48
CA SER A 97 -10.59 -21.68 3.29
C SER A 97 -10.67 -21.24 4.76
N CYS A 98 -9.88 -20.25 5.15
CA CYS A 98 -9.89 -19.73 6.52
C CYS A 98 -11.12 -18.91 6.86
N VAL A 99 -11.84 -18.34 5.89
CA VAL A 99 -13.06 -17.55 6.15
C VAL A 99 -14.21 -18.48 6.48
N ASN A 100 -14.76 -18.32 7.67
CA ASN A 100 -15.88 -19.15 8.17
C ASN A 100 -17.25 -18.57 7.80
N GLU A 101 -17.38 -17.25 7.86
CA GLU A 101 -18.63 -16.54 7.62
C GLU A 101 -18.39 -15.06 7.35
N GLU A 102 -19.39 -14.43 6.73
CA GLU A 102 -19.48 -12.99 6.56
C GLU A 102 -20.78 -12.50 7.21
N ILE A 103 -20.67 -11.54 8.13
CA ILE A 103 -21.79 -10.97 8.89
C ILE A 103 -22.08 -9.56 8.37
N PRO A 104 -23.22 -9.33 7.70
CA PRO A 104 -23.67 -7.99 7.31
C PRO A 104 -24.20 -7.26 8.56
N VAL A 105 -23.37 -6.41 9.17
CA VAL A 105 -23.62 -5.85 10.51
C VAL A 105 -24.92 -5.05 10.62
N TYR A 106 -25.39 -4.41 9.54
CA TYR A 106 -26.65 -3.67 9.53
C TYR A 106 -27.90 -4.55 9.56
N LYS A 107 -27.77 -5.82 9.17
CA LYS A 107 -28.87 -6.80 9.21
C LYS A 107 -28.76 -7.76 10.38
N GLU A 108 -27.54 -8.01 10.83
CA GLU A 108 -27.23 -9.06 11.82
C GLU A 108 -26.41 -8.50 12.99
N PHE A 109 -26.82 -7.36 13.54
CA PHE A 109 -26.11 -6.69 14.62
C PHE A 109 -25.94 -7.57 15.86
N ASP A 110 -26.96 -8.36 16.21
CA ASP A 110 -26.88 -9.27 17.33
C ASP A 110 -25.83 -10.39 17.11
N ASN A 111 -25.73 -10.92 15.89
CA ASN A 111 -24.71 -11.91 15.54
C ASN A 111 -23.29 -11.28 15.62
N TYR A 112 -23.16 -10.03 15.19
CA TYR A 112 -21.93 -9.29 15.35
C TYR A 112 -21.51 -9.13 16.82
N LEU A 113 -22.44 -8.72 17.69
CA LEU A 113 -22.15 -8.59 19.13
C LEU A 113 -21.84 -9.95 19.77
N LYS A 114 -22.53 -11.03 19.33
CA LYS A 114 -22.29 -12.38 19.85
C LYS A 114 -20.87 -12.88 19.62
N LEU A 115 -20.19 -12.42 18.57
CA LEU A 115 -18.76 -12.72 18.39
C LEU A 115 -17.91 -12.20 19.55
N ALA A 116 -18.31 -11.13 20.21
CA ALA A 116 -17.60 -10.58 21.37
C ALA A 116 -17.59 -11.52 22.59
N GLU A 117 -18.48 -12.50 22.62
CA GLU A 117 -18.60 -13.51 23.68
C GLU A 117 -17.69 -14.73 23.46
N ASN A 118 -17.08 -14.82 22.27
CA ASN A 118 -16.15 -15.90 21.94
C ASN A 118 -14.78 -15.67 22.61
N SER A 119 -14.40 -16.52 23.56
CA SER A 119 -13.11 -16.47 24.26
C SER A 119 -11.91 -16.78 23.38
N ASP A 120 -12.13 -17.48 22.24
CA ASP A 120 -11.06 -17.87 21.33
C ASP A 120 -10.64 -16.74 20.39
N LEU A 121 -11.47 -15.68 20.26
CA LEU A 121 -11.09 -14.49 19.49
C LEU A 121 -9.89 -13.79 20.13
N LYS A 122 -8.85 -13.55 19.32
CA LYS A 122 -7.57 -12.95 19.74
C LYS A 122 -7.21 -11.72 18.94
N VAL A 123 -7.52 -11.69 17.65
CA VAL A 123 -7.04 -10.66 16.71
C VAL A 123 -8.20 -10.06 15.94
N ILE A 124 -8.14 -8.75 15.76
CA ILE A 124 -9.06 -7.99 14.89
C ILE A 124 -8.24 -7.30 13.81
N PHE A 125 -8.55 -7.56 12.54
CA PHE A 125 -8.06 -6.81 11.40
C PHE A 125 -9.12 -5.86 10.87
N SER A 126 -8.70 -4.76 10.22
CA SER A 126 -9.62 -3.87 9.50
C SER A 126 -9.00 -3.30 8.24
N ASN A 127 -9.81 -3.05 7.25
CA ASN A 127 -9.53 -2.16 6.13
C ASN A 127 -10.87 -1.62 5.60
N THR A 128 -11.31 -0.54 6.23
CA THR A 128 -12.58 0.15 5.92
C THR A 128 -12.38 1.36 5.04
N THR A 129 -11.24 1.45 4.35
CA THR A 129 -10.66 2.59 3.64
C THR A 129 -10.24 3.74 4.59
N GLU A 130 -9.49 4.72 4.07
CA GLU A 130 -9.05 5.88 4.86
C GLU A 130 -10.25 6.66 5.42
N ALA A 131 -11.36 6.70 4.67
CA ALA A 131 -12.61 7.35 5.09
C ALA A 131 -13.37 6.57 6.17
N GLY A 132 -13.02 5.30 6.43
CA GLY A 132 -13.68 4.48 7.46
C GLY A 132 -13.19 4.79 8.88
N ILE A 133 -11.94 5.25 9.04
CA ILE A 133 -11.38 5.67 10.33
C ILE A 133 -11.69 7.15 10.55
N GLU A 134 -12.94 7.45 10.88
CA GLU A 134 -13.45 8.78 11.10
C GLU A 134 -14.27 8.87 12.39
N TYR A 135 -14.49 10.11 12.86
CA TYR A 135 -15.35 10.40 14.00
C TYR A 135 -16.66 11.02 13.54
N ILE A 136 -17.78 10.40 13.88
CA ILE A 136 -19.13 10.90 13.62
C ILE A 136 -19.79 11.21 14.97
N PRO A 137 -19.90 12.49 15.36
CA PRO A 137 -20.40 12.85 16.70
C PRO A 137 -21.89 12.54 16.91
N GLU A 138 -22.63 12.29 15.83
CA GLU A 138 -24.06 11.91 15.87
C GLU A 138 -24.27 10.42 16.23
N ASP A 139 -23.22 9.59 16.13
CA ASP A 139 -23.30 8.16 16.50
C ASP A 139 -23.65 7.98 17.97
N LYS A 140 -24.63 7.13 18.23
CA LYS A 140 -25.09 6.82 19.58
C LYS A 140 -24.73 5.38 19.97
N LEU A 141 -24.47 5.17 21.25
CA LEU A 141 -24.26 3.82 21.78
C LEU A 141 -25.45 2.88 21.50
N SER A 142 -26.67 3.44 21.43
CA SER A 142 -27.90 2.69 21.16
C SER A 142 -28.16 2.36 19.70
N ASP A 143 -27.36 2.86 18.78
CA ASP A 143 -27.51 2.58 17.34
C ASP A 143 -27.18 1.10 17.05
N THR A 144 -27.87 0.50 16.07
CA THR A 144 -27.72 -0.94 15.76
C THR A 144 -27.46 -1.20 14.28
N PRO A 145 -26.22 -0.94 13.80
CA PRO A 145 -25.03 -0.41 14.49
C PRO A 145 -24.90 1.11 14.43
N ALA A 146 -23.92 1.67 15.15
CA ALA A 146 -23.38 3.01 14.88
C ALA A 146 -22.82 3.10 13.44
N LYS A 147 -22.68 4.31 12.87
CA LYS A 147 -22.25 4.49 11.46
C LYS A 147 -20.75 4.35 11.27
N ALA A 148 -19.94 5.06 12.08
CA ALA A 148 -18.49 5.01 11.96
C ALA A 148 -17.93 3.64 12.36
N PHE A 149 -16.88 3.20 11.68
CA PHE A 149 -16.19 1.96 12.04
C PHE A 149 -15.62 1.98 13.48
N PRO A 150 -14.92 3.05 13.93
CA PRO A 150 -14.43 3.12 15.30
C PRO A 150 -15.56 3.06 16.35
N ALA A 151 -16.74 3.60 16.01
CA ALA A 151 -17.92 3.51 16.87
C ALA A 151 -18.44 2.06 16.98
N LYS A 152 -18.59 1.36 15.84
CA LYS A 152 -18.94 -0.07 15.80
C LYS A 152 -17.96 -0.90 16.64
N LEU A 153 -16.66 -0.65 16.49
CA LEU A 153 -15.63 -1.35 17.26
C LEU A 153 -15.76 -1.05 18.75
N THR A 154 -16.06 0.20 19.14
CA THR A 154 -16.28 0.57 20.54
C THR A 154 -17.50 -0.14 21.14
N GLN A 155 -18.61 -0.26 20.38
CA GLN A 155 -19.79 -1.03 20.80
C GLN A 155 -19.43 -2.50 21.05
N TRP A 156 -18.65 -3.11 20.16
CA TRP A 156 -18.23 -4.50 20.27
C TRP A 156 -17.27 -4.73 21.45
N LEU A 157 -16.27 -3.86 21.62
CA LEU A 157 -15.33 -3.93 22.75
C LEU A 157 -16.04 -3.74 24.09
N LEU A 158 -17.02 -2.85 24.17
CA LEU A 158 -17.83 -2.67 25.37
C LEU A 158 -18.65 -3.91 25.71
N HIS A 159 -19.24 -4.56 24.69
CA HIS A 159 -19.97 -5.81 24.87
C HIS A 159 -19.04 -6.91 25.41
N ARG A 160 -17.85 -7.04 24.83
CA ARG A 160 -16.83 -8.00 25.28
C ARG A 160 -16.38 -7.73 26.72
N PHE A 161 -16.07 -6.47 27.04
CA PHE A 161 -15.73 -6.06 28.41
C PHE A 161 -16.81 -6.48 29.42
N LYS A 162 -18.08 -6.22 29.12
CA LYS A 162 -19.21 -6.57 29.99
C LYS A 162 -19.36 -8.10 30.14
N HIS A 163 -19.27 -8.83 29.02
CA HIS A 163 -19.43 -10.28 29.01
C HIS A 163 -18.37 -10.98 29.88
N PHE A 164 -17.12 -10.55 29.77
CA PHE A 164 -15.98 -11.13 30.50
C PHE A 164 -15.65 -10.38 31.79
N ASN A 165 -16.50 -9.46 32.26
CA ASN A 165 -16.30 -8.66 33.48
C ASN A 165 -14.91 -7.97 33.53
N GLY A 166 -14.42 -7.49 32.42
CA GLY A 166 -13.12 -6.79 32.32
C GLY A 166 -11.90 -7.69 32.53
N ALA A 167 -12.02 -8.99 32.36
CA ALA A 167 -10.90 -9.92 32.52
C ALA A 167 -9.74 -9.54 31.56
N SER A 168 -8.51 -9.53 32.07
CA SER A 168 -7.30 -9.24 31.29
C SER A 168 -7.11 -10.20 30.10
N SER A 169 -7.51 -11.46 30.26
CA SER A 169 -7.44 -12.51 29.22
C SER A 169 -8.40 -12.28 28.05
N SER A 170 -9.38 -11.37 28.19
CA SER A 170 -10.34 -11.02 27.15
C SER A 170 -9.87 -9.87 26.25
N GLY A 171 -8.70 -9.27 26.52
CA GLY A 171 -8.11 -8.25 25.70
C GLY A 171 -7.86 -8.71 24.25
N MET A 172 -7.81 -7.77 23.34
CA MET A 172 -7.67 -8.00 21.89
C MET A 172 -6.40 -7.38 21.33
N ILE A 173 -5.86 -7.99 20.27
CA ILE A 173 -4.86 -7.40 19.42
C ILE A 173 -5.57 -6.86 18.17
N ILE A 174 -5.51 -5.54 17.95
CA ILE A 174 -6.28 -4.83 16.93
C ILE A 174 -5.29 -4.26 15.93
N ILE A 175 -5.38 -4.67 14.67
CA ILE A 175 -4.40 -4.39 13.61
C ILE A 175 -5.15 -3.77 12.42
N PRO A 176 -5.35 -2.45 12.40
CA PRO A 176 -5.88 -1.76 11.22
C PRO A 176 -4.88 -1.82 10.06
N CYS A 177 -5.40 -2.01 8.85
CA CYS A 177 -4.64 -2.05 7.59
C CYS A 177 -4.98 -0.88 6.66
N GLU A 178 -5.70 0.11 7.14
CA GLU A 178 -6.02 1.33 6.40
C GLU A 178 -4.75 2.14 6.12
N LEU A 179 -4.68 2.79 4.95
CA LEU A 179 -3.52 3.58 4.51
C LEU A 179 -3.45 4.95 5.22
N ILE A 180 -3.39 4.90 6.54
CA ILE A 180 -3.27 6.05 7.44
C ILE A 180 -2.00 5.89 8.26
N ASP A 181 -1.25 6.99 8.41
CA ASP A 181 -0.06 7.01 9.25
C ASP A 181 -0.41 6.70 10.70
N TYR A 182 0.31 5.74 11.30
CA TYR A 182 0.05 5.28 12.67
C TYR A 182 -1.42 4.91 12.89
N ASN A 183 -1.95 4.13 11.98
CA ASN A 183 -3.36 3.74 11.92
C ASN A 183 -3.87 3.11 13.23
N GLY A 184 -3.05 2.35 13.94
CA GLY A 184 -3.39 1.77 15.25
C GLY A 184 -3.59 2.83 16.33
N GLU A 185 -2.68 3.80 16.41
CA GLU A 185 -2.79 4.92 17.35
C GLU A 185 -4.02 5.77 17.05
N LYS A 186 -4.25 6.07 15.76
CA LYS A 186 -5.42 6.83 15.32
C LYS A 186 -6.73 6.13 15.65
N LEU A 187 -6.82 4.82 15.41
CA LEU A 187 -7.99 4.03 15.76
C LEU A 187 -8.24 4.03 17.27
N LYS A 188 -7.18 3.85 18.09
CA LYS A 188 -7.28 3.92 19.56
C LYS A 188 -7.80 5.28 20.04
N GLU A 189 -7.27 6.38 19.47
CA GLU A 189 -7.73 7.74 19.78
C GLU A 189 -9.25 7.86 19.58
N LEU A 190 -9.78 7.38 18.45
CA LEU A 190 -11.19 7.46 18.13
C LEU A 190 -12.06 6.56 19.03
N VAL A 191 -11.61 5.35 19.37
CA VAL A 191 -12.30 4.47 20.32
C VAL A 191 -12.39 5.14 21.70
N LEU A 192 -11.33 5.79 22.16
CA LEU A 192 -11.35 6.54 23.42
C LEU A 192 -12.25 7.78 23.33
N GLN A 193 -12.29 8.46 22.20
CA GLN A 193 -13.18 9.59 21.96
C GLN A 193 -14.67 9.17 21.99
N TYR A 194 -15.03 8.01 21.41
CA TYR A 194 -16.38 7.44 21.57
C TYR A 194 -16.67 7.01 23.00
N SER A 195 -15.68 6.48 23.70
CA SER A 195 -15.83 6.13 25.11
C SER A 195 -16.17 7.36 25.95
N GLN A 196 -15.57 8.50 25.64
CA GLN A 196 -15.88 9.78 26.29
C GLN A 196 -17.26 10.31 25.86
N LEU A 197 -17.57 10.31 24.55
CA LEU A 197 -18.85 10.77 24.01
C LEU A 197 -20.04 10.03 24.66
N TRP A 198 -19.90 8.72 24.85
CA TRP A 198 -20.94 7.88 25.40
C TRP A 198 -20.89 7.74 26.94
N ASN A 199 -20.01 8.49 27.62
CA ASN A 199 -19.79 8.44 29.05
C ASN A 199 -19.62 6.99 29.59
N LEU A 200 -18.76 6.21 28.92
CA LEU A 200 -18.53 4.83 29.30
C LEU A 200 -17.75 4.73 30.63
N PRO A 201 -17.91 3.61 31.39
CA PRO A 201 -17.24 3.45 32.68
C PRO A 201 -15.71 3.60 32.61
N SER A 202 -15.10 4.20 33.63
CA SER A 202 -13.64 4.31 33.74
C SER A 202 -12.94 2.95 33.72
N GLU A 203 -13.57 1.91 34.25
CA GLU A 203 -13.07 0.54 34.25
C GLU A 203 -12.96 -0.03 32.83
N PHE A 204 -13.88 0.34 31.93
CA PHE A 204 -13.77 0.00 30.52
C PHE A 204 -12.61 0.71 29.85
N VAL A 205 -12.44 2.01 30.10
CA VAL A 205 -11.32 2.79 29.55
C VAL A 205 -9.98 2.27 30.07
N ASN A 206 -9.88 1.89 31.33
CA ASN A 206 -8.69 1.26 31.88
C ASN A 206 -8.43 -0.11 31.21
N TRP A 207 -9.44 -0.95 31.03
CA TRP A 207 -9.32 -2.22 30.34
C TRP A 207 -8.89 -2.04 28.86
N LEU A 208 -9.41 -1.01 28.18
CA LEU A 208 -8.94 -0.66 26.81
C LEU A 208 -7.46 -0.37 26.77
N ASN A 209 -6.97 0.41 27.74
CA ASN A 209 -5.57 0.85 27.76
C ASN A 209 -4.59 -0.25 28.21
N GLU A 210 -4.98 -1.09 29.14
CA GLU A 210 -4.08 -2.04 29.81
C GLU A 210 -4.07 -3.41 29.16
N HIS A 211 -5.17 -3.82 28.54
CA HIS A 211 -5.36 -5.19 28.06
C HIS A 211 -5.61 -5.31 26.55
N ASN A 212 -5.69 -4.19 25.82
CA ASN A 212 -5.87 -4.21 24.37
C ASN A 212 -4.68 -3.54 23.69
N HIS A 213 -4.20 -4.15 22.60
CA HIS A 213 -3.10 -3.64 21.82
C HIS A 213 -3.62 -3.12 20.47
N PHE A 214 -3.53 -1.81 20.25
CA PHE A 214 -3.81 -1.18 18.97
C PHE A 214 -2.48 -1.05 18.22
N CYS A 215 -2.28 -1.90 17.22
CA CYS A 215 -1.03 -2.04 16.50
C CYS A 215 -1.05 -1.22 15.22
N SER A 216 -0.10 -0.32 15.03
CA SER A 216 0.06 0.36 13.75
C SER A 216 0.69 -0.59 12.72
N SER A 217 0.22 -0.53 11.48
CA SER A 217 0.67 -1.42 10.44
C SER A 217 1.12 -0.71 9.16
N LEU A 218 2.04 -1.33 8.45
CA LEU A 218 2.42 -1.02 7.08
C LEU A 218 2.10 -2.23 6.22
N VAL A 219 1.16 -2.06 5.29
CA VAL A 219 0.78 -3.08 4.32
C VAL A 219 1.34 -2.73 2.94
N ASP A 220 1.85 -3.71 2.23
CA ASP A 220 2.41 -3.51 0.89
C ASP A 220 2.17 -4.75 0.01
N ARG A 221 1.13 -4.67 -0.81
CA ARG A 221 0.79 -5.58 -1.89
C ARG A 221 -0.14 -4.88 -2.86
N ILE A 222 0.12 -4.96 -4.15
CA ILE A 222 -0.82 -4.53 -5.18
C ILE A 222 -1.89 -5.63 -5.33
N VAL A 223 -3.12 -5.28 -5.00
CA VAL A 223 -4.30 -6.13 -5.20
C VAL A 223 -5.09 -5.57 -6.36
N THR A 224 -5.07 -6.28 -7.48
CA THR A 224 -5.79 -5.89 -8.70
C THR A 224 -7.29 -6.19 -8.63
N GLY A 225 -7.69 -7.00 -7.66
CA GLY A 225 -9.09 -7.24 -7.32
C GLY A 225 -9.75 -8.33 -8.17
N PHE A 226 -11.05 -8.18 -8.42
CA PHE A 226 -11.82 -9.15 -9.20
C PHE A 226 -11.41 -9.10 -10.69
N PRO A 227 -11.02 -10.22 -11.31
CA PRO A 227 -10.47 -10.25 -12.68
C PRO A 227 -11.59 -10.24 -13.74
N ARG A 228 -12.29 -9.12 -13.91
CA ARG A 228 -13.52 -9.02 -14.74
C ARG A 228 -13.35 -9.56 -16.14
N ASP A 229 -12.28 -9.14 -16.81
CA ASP A 229 -12.04 -9.48 -18.22
C ASP A 229 -11.55 -10.93 -18.42
N GLU A 230 -10.97 -11.54 -17.41
CA GLU A 230 -10.41 -12.89 -17.45
C GLU A 230 -11.25 -13.91 -16.66
N HIS A 231 -12.28 -13.49 -15.96
CA HIS A 231 -13.01 -14.31 -14.99
C HIS A 231 -13.50 -15.65 -15.57
N GLN A 232 -14.11 -15.60 -16.76
CA GLN A 232 -14.62 -16.82 -17.43
C GLN A 232 -13.48 -17.79 -17.78
N ALA A 233 -12.37 -17.27 -18.30
CA ALA A 233 -11.21 -18.09 -18.65
C ALA A 233 -10.56 -18.71 -17.40
N LEU A 234 -10.47 -17.94 -16.33
CA LEU A 234 -9.92 -18.40 -15.03
C LEU A 234 -10.81 -19.47 -14.39
N GLN A 235 -12.15 -19.34 -14.44
CA GLN A 235 -13.05 -20.37 -13.96
C GLN A 235 -12.87 -21.68 -14.76
N GLN A 236 -12.73 -21.59 -16.10
CA GLN A 236 -12.46 -22.76 -16.94
C GLN A 236 -11.12 -23.41 -16.58
N GLN A 237 -10.09 -22.61 -16.33
CA GLN A 237 -8.78 -23.09 -15.89
C GLN A 237 -8.84 -23.78 -14.53
N CYS A 238 -9.58 -23.20 -13.57
CA CYS A 238 -9.80 -23.77 -12.25
C CYS A 238 -10.69 -25.03 -12.29
N GLY A 239 -11.60 -25.14 -13.26
CA GLY A 239 -12.56 -26.25 -13.39
C GLY A 239 -13.78 -26.12 -12.47
N TYR A 240 -14.06 -24.95 -11.91
CA TYR A 240 -15.20 -24.66 -11.05
C TYR A 240 -15.68 -23.21 -11.18
N TYR A 241 -16.91 -22.95 -10.72
CA TYR A 241 -17.48 -21.60 -10.64
C TYR A 241 -17.11 -20.95 -9.33
N ASP A 242 -16.55 -19.73 -9.40
CA ASP A 242 -16.21 -18.89 -8.26
C ASP A 242 -16.54 -17.42 -8.56
N ASN A 243 -17.48 -16.86 -7.82
CA ASN A 243 -17.95 -15.48 -8.00
C ASN A 243 -17.14 -14.46 -7.20
N PHE A 244 -16.18 -14.92 -6.38
CA PHE A 244 -15.41 -14.08 -5.47
C PHE A 244 -13.90 -14.14 -5.74
N MET A 245 -13.49 -14.57 -6.92
CA MET A 245 -12.07 -14.56 -7.29
C MET A 245 -11.44 -13.21 -7.00
N VAL A 246 -10.20 -13.25 -6.54
CA VAL A 246 -9.40 -12.04 -6.33
C VAL A 246 -7.98 -12.28 -6.84
N THR A 247 -7.39 -11.24 -7.45
CA THR A 247 -6.02 -11.29 -7.98
C THR A 247 -5.13 -10.28 -7.26
N ALA A 248 -3.88 -10.66 -7.04
CA ALA A 248 -2.87 -9.81 -6.42
C ALA A 248 -1.47 -10.13 -6.96
N GLU A 249 -0.54 -9.21 -6.73
CA GLU A 249 0.86 -9.44 -7.06
C GLU A 249 1.52 -10.51 -6.16
N TYR A 250 2.65 -11.05 -6.63
CA TYR A 250 3.45 -12.03 -5.88
C TYR A 250 4.03 -11.43 -4.59
N PHE A 251 4.58 -10.22 -4.68
CA PHE A 251 5.14 -9.53 -3.54
C PHE A 251 4.09 -9.26 -2.45
N HIS A 252 4.49 -9.44 -1.21
CA HIS A 252 3.73 -9.00 -0.04
C HIS A 252 4.69 -8.58 1.07
N LEU A 253 4.29 -7.59 1.86
CA LEU A 253 4.99 -7.18 3.07
C LEU A 253 3.96 -6.70 4.08
N PHE A 254 4.02 -7.25 5.28
CA PHE A 254 3.19 -6.82 6.40
C PHE A 254 4.09 -6.51 7.59
N VAL A 255 4.25 -5.24 7.93
CA VAL A 255 5.00 -4.80 9.12
C VAL A 255 4.00 -4.33 10.16
N ILE A 256 4.09 -4.86 11.37
CA ILE A 256 3.17 -4.60 12.47
C ILE A 256 3.98 -4.09 13.65
N GLN A 257 3.74 -2.85 14.05
CA GLN A 257 4.26 -2.30 15.30
C GLN A 257 3.35 -2.73 16.44
N GLY A 258 3.82 -3.68 17.23
CA GLY A 258 3.00 -4.30 18.26
C GLY A 258 3.80 -5.13 19.26
N PRO A 259 3.12 -5.80 20.20
CA PRO A 259 3.79 -6.61 21.21
C PRO A 259 4.48 -7.81 20.58
N GLN A 260 5.68 -8.17 21.05
CA GLN A 260 6.48 -9.25 20.49
C GLN A 260 5.75 -10.61 20.50
N HIS A 261 4.90 -10.88 21.50
CA HIS A 261 4.10 -12.11 21.56
C HIS A 261 3.07 -12.25 20.41
N LEU A 262 2.83 -11.19 19.64
CA LEU A 262 1.99 -11.26 18.43
C LEU A 262 2.54 -12.27 17.41
N ALA A 263 3.86 -12.40 17.32
CA ALA A 263 4.49 -13.40 16.45
C ALA A 263 4.09 -14.83 16.85
N ASP A 264 3.99 -15.10 18.14
CA ASP A 264 3.53 -16.40 18.66
C ASP A 264 2.03 -16.59 18.44
N VAL A 265 1.22 -15.54 18.65
CA VAL A 265 -0.24 -15.58 18.42
C VAL A 265 -0.57 -15.91 16.98
N LEU A 266 0.22 -15.39 16.03
CA LEU A 266 0.06 -15.63 14.58
C LEU A 266 0.88 -16.84 14.07
N HIS A 267 1.59 -17.55 14.93
CA HIS A 267 2.45 -18.71 14.56
C HIS A 267 3.40 -18.36 13.40
N LEU A 268 4.10 -17.23 13.48
CA LEU A 268 4.96 -16.77 12.38
C LEU A 268 6.23 -17.59 12.20
N GLU A 269 6.71 -18.26 13.26
CA GLU A 269 7.91 -19.08 13.19
C GLU A 269 7.72 -20.25 12.22
N GLY A 270 8.68 -20.41 11.30
CA GLY A 270 8.65 -21.46 10.29
C GLY A 270 7.79 -21.14 9.04
N SER A 271 7.17 -19.95 8.97
CA SER A 271 6.47 -19.52 7.76
C SER A 271 7.42 -18.87 6.73
N ASP A 272 7.04 -18.93 5.45
CA ASP A 272 7.72 -18.21 4.36
C ASP A 272 7.14 -16.80 4.10
N LEU A 273 6.22 -16.33 4.96
CA LEU A 273 5.54 -15.07 4.78
C LEU A 273 6.39 -13.88 5.22
N ASN A 274 6.34 -12.80 4.45
CA ASN A 274 7.02 -11.56 4.78
C ASN A 274 6.19 -10.71 5.76
N ILE A 275 5.99 -11.26 6.97
CA ILE A 275 5.32 -10.60 8.09
C ILE A 275 6.38 -10.28 9.16
N LYS A 276 6.44 -9.03 9.60
CA LYS A 276 7.38 -8.56 10.62
C LYS A 276 6.62 -7.95 11.78
N VAL A 277 6.92 -8.38 13.01
CA VAL A 277 6.50 -7.71 14.24
C VAL A 277 7.68 -6.89 14.75
N VAL A 278 7.50 -5.59 14.89
CA VAL A 278 8.57 -4.63 15.20
C VAL A 278 8.18 -3.69 16.33
N ASP A 279 9.17 -3.07 16.96
CA ASP A 279 8.96 -2.05 17.98
C ASP A 279 8.70 -0.66 17.37
N ASP A 280 9.25 -0.39 16.17
CA ASP A 280 9.08 0.86 15.43
C ASP A 280 8.88 0.59 13.93
N ILE A 281 7.79 1.11 13.40
CA ILE A 281 7.42 0.97 11.97
C ILE A 281 8.06 2.05 11.08
N ALA A 282 8.54 3.15 11.66
CA ALA A 282 9.02 4.31 10.91
C ALA A 282 10.14 3.98 9.91
N PRO A 283 11.18 3.19 10.24
CA PRO A 283 12.24 2.85 9.28
C PRO A 283 11.72 2.07 8.05
N TYR A 284 10.74 1.20 8.24
CA TYR A 284 10.13 0.41 7.16
C TYR A 284 9.26 1.28 6.25
N LYS A 285 8.53 2.24 6.83
CA LYS A 285 7.79 3.24 6.07
C LYS A 285 8.74 4.12 5.26
N GLN A 286 9.80 4.62 5.87
CA GLN A 286 10.82 5.42 5.19
C GLN A 286 11.44 4.65 4.02
N ARG A 287 11.81 3.37 4.22
CA ARG A 287 12.32 2.47 3.17
C ARG A 287 11.35 2.37 1.99
N LYS A 288 10.06 2.11 2.26
CA LYS A 288 9.04 2.01 1.20
C LYS A 288 8.89 3.32 0.43
N VAL A 289 8.80 4.44 1.14
CA VAL A 289 8.64 5.76 0.52
C VAL A 289 9.85 6.13 -0.32
N ALA A 290 11.07 5.91 0.17
CA ALA A 290 12.30 6.27 -0.53
C ALA A 290 12.58 5.34 -1.73
N ILE A 291 12.55 4.03 -1.54
CA ILE A 291 12.92 3.07 -2.59
C ILE A 291 11.79 2.89 -3.60
N LEU A 292 10.60 2.45 -3.17
CA LEU A 292 9.50 2.18 -4.10
C LEU A 292 8.93 3.46 -4.70
N ASN A 293 8.48 4.37 -3.83
CA ASN A 293 7.81 5.58 -4.30
C ASN A 293 8.80 6.60 -4.85
N GLY A 294 10.02 6.67 -4.31
CA GLY A 294 11.09 7.53 -4.82
C GLY A 294 11.53 7.12 -6.23
N ALA A 295 11.75 5.82 -6.46
CA ALA A 295 12.10 5.31 -7.79
C ALA A 295 10.99 5.61 -8.83
N HIS A 296 9.71 5.42 -8.49
CA HIS A 296 8.60 5.83 -9.35
C HIS A 296 8.67 7.32 -9.67
N THR A 297 8.85 8.16 -8.65
CA THR A 297 8.87 9.63 -8.82
C THR A 297 10.02 10.09 -9.70
N ALA A 298 11.18 9.47 -9.59
CA ALA A 298 12.34 9.77 -10.43
C ALA A 298 12.18 9.28 -11.87
N MET A 299 11.67 8.06 -12.04
CA MET A 299 11.59 7.40 -13.35
C MET A 299 10.50 8.01 -14.25
N VAL A 300 9.33 8.32 -13.67
CA VAL A 300 8.12 8.70 -14.43
C VAL A 300 8.37 9.84 -15.43
N PRO A 301 8.91 11.01 -15.04
CA PRO A 301 9.11 12.11 -15.98
C PRO A 301 10.14 11.76 -17.05
N LEU A 302 11.23 11.09 -16.70
CA LEU A 302 12.28 10.71 -17.63
C LEU A 302 11.78 9.68 -18.65
N ALA A 303 11.13 8.63 -18.20
CA ALA A 303 10.58 7.59 -19.06
C ALA A 303 9.48 8.14 -19.99
N TYR A 304 8.57 8.95 -19.45
CA TYR A 304 7.51 9.54 -20.25
C TYR A 304 8.05 10.47 -21.34
N MET A 305 9.03 11.32 -21.02
CA MET A 305 9.67 12.20 -21.98
C MET A 305 10.57 11.45 -22.97
N ALA A 306 10.96 10.21 -22.66
CA ALA A 306 11.64 9.26 -23.58
C ALA A 306 10.65 8.37 -24.36
N ASN A 307 9.37 8.77 -24.49
CA ASN A 307 8.33 8.08 -25.26
C ASN A 307 7.94 6.69 -24.72
N ILE A 308 8.00 6.49 -23.43
CA ILE A 308 7.56 5.29 -22.75
C ILE A 308 6.30 5.63 -21.96
N ASP A 309 5.31 4.71 -21.89
CA ASP A 309 4.02 4.98 -21.30
C ASP A 309 3.74 4.17 -20.03
N SER A 310 4.48 3.10 -19.78
CA SER A 310 4.26 2.24 -18.60
C SER A 310 5.56 1.93 -17.83
N VAL A 311 5.40 1.57 -16.57
CA VAL A 311 6.50 1.15 -15.69
C VAL A 311 7.21 -0.10 -16.23
N GLY A 312 6.43 -1.09 -16.72
CA GLY A 312 7.00 -2.31 -17.29
C GLY A 312 7.86 -2.04 -18.52
N GLU A 313 7.40 -1.16 -19.42
CA GLU A 313 8.19 -0.75 -20.59
C GLU A 313 9.46 0.01 -20.18
N ALA A 314 9.38 0.86 -19.15
CA ALA A 314 10.56 1.57 -18.64
C ALA A 314 11.62 0.59 -18.13
N LEU A 315 11.25 -0.44 -17.41
CA LEU A 315 12.17 -1.47 -16.91
C LEU A 315 12.60 -2.47 -18.02
N ALA A 316 11.90 -2.53 -19.15
CA ALA A 316 12.33 -3.27 -20.33
C ALA A 316 13.39 -2.51 -21.14
N SER A 317 13.53 -1.20 -20.95
CA SER A 317 14.59 -0.38 -21.51
C SER A 317 15.89 -0.55 -20.72
N PRO A 318 16.98 -1.10 -21.29
CA PRO A 318 18.25 -1.28 -20.56
C PRO A 318 18.81 0.02 -19.97
N LEU A 319 18.58 1.14 -20.63
CA LEU A 319 19.04 2.46 -20.19
C LEU A 319 18.29 2.92 -18.92
N LEU A 320 16.96 2.86 -18.96
CA LEU A 320 16.14 3.26 -17.81
C LEU A 320 16.25 2.29 -16.65
N GLU A 321 16.34 0.98 -16.92
CA GLU A 321 16.61 -0.02 -15.90
C GLU A 321 17.94 0.26 -15.17
N LYS A 322 19.01 0.56 -15.92
CA LYS A 322 20.31 0.92 -15.35
C LYS A 322 20.21 2.19 -14.51
N TYR A 323 19.50 3.22 -15.01
CA TYR A 323 19.27 4.46 -14.25
C TYR A 323 18.53 4.20 -12.94
N VAL A 324 17.40 3.52 -12.97
CA VAL A 324 16.60 3.24 -11.78
C VAL A 324 17.37 2.38 -10.78
N THR A 325 18.10 1.38 -11.27
CA THR A 325 18.93 0.52 -10.41
C THR A 325 20.02 1.34 -9.71
N LYS A 326 20.79 2.13 -10.45
CA LYS A 326 21.84 2.98 -9.85
C LYS A 326 21.26 4.01 -8.89
N LEU A 327 20.14 4.65 -9.24
CA LEU A 327 19.44 5.59 -8.36
C LEU A 327 19.13 4.95 -7.00
N ILE A 328 18.55 3.75 -7.01
CA ILE A 328 18.19 3.04 -5.76
C ILE A 328 19.42 2.64 -4.97
N PHE A 329 20.39 1.96 -5.61
CA PHE A 329 21.52 1.35 -4.90
C PHE A 329 22.61 2.36 -4.54
N ASP A 330 22.89 3.37 -5.38
CA ASP A 330 24.01 4.29 -5.21
C ASP A 330 23.62 5.59 -4.49
N GLU A 331 22.36 6.06 -4.63
CA GLU A 331 21.95 7.33 -4.05
C GLU A 331 20.85 7.25 -2.98
N ILE A 332 19.89 6.31 -3.08
CA ILE A 332 18.79 6.20 -2.10
C ILE A 332 19.18 5.30 -0.93
N ILE A 333 19.59 4.07 -1.16
CA ILE A 333 19.93 3.11 -0.09
C ILE A 333 20.94 3.67 0.91
N PRO A 334 22.02 4.37 0.50
CA PRO A 334 23.00 4.90 1.45
C PRO A 334 22.43 5.93 2.46
N THR A 335 21.27 6.52 2.17
CA THR A 335 20.62 7.52 3.03
C THR A 335 19.66 6.92 4.07
N LEU A 336 19.46 5.62 4.05
CA LEU A 336 18.49 4.92 4.90
C LEU A 336 19.15 4.21 6.08
N SER A 337 18.42 4.10 7.20
CA SER A 337 18.95 3.61 8.47
C SER A 337 18.85 2.10 8.69
N LEU A 338 18.05 1.38 7.89
CA LEU A 338 17.95 -0.09 8.00
C LEU A 338 19.24 -0.79 7.51
N PRO A 339 19.48 -2.04 7.94
CA PRO A 339 20.63 -2.82 7.47
C PRO A 339 20.71 -2.89 5.94
N LYS A 340 21.92 -2.72 5.39
CA LYS A 340 22.13 -2.63 3.94
C LYS A 340 21.59 -3.84 3.18
N GLU A 341 21.81 -5.04 3.72
CA GLU A 341 21.31 -6.27 3.12
C GLU A 341 19.78 -6.28 3.03
N GLU A 342 19.10 -5.85 4.07
CA GLU A 342 17.64 -5.78 4.09
C GLU A 342 17.11 -4.75 3.08
N LEU A 343 17.79 -3.61 2.95
CA LEU A 343 17.46 -2.58 1.95
C LEU A 343 17.67 -3.10 0.52
N GLN A 344 18.75 -3.85 0.28
CA GLN A 344 19.05 -4.43 -1.03
C GLN A 344 18.05 -5.52 -1.44
N ILE A 345 17.62 -6.36 -0.51
CA ILE A 345 16.55 -7.35 -0.75
C ILE A 345 15.27 -6.63 -1.15
N PHE A 346 14.85 -5.65 -0.38
CA PHE A 346 13.64 -4.86 -0.70
C PHE A 346 13.76 -4.13 -2.04
N ALA A 347 14.92 -3.59 -2.38
CA ALA A 347 15.16 -2.94 -3.66
C ALA A 347 15.02 -3.90 -4.86
N ASN A 348 15.54 -5.12 -4.73
CA ASN A 348 15.37 -6.16 -5.75
C ASN A 348 13.90 -6.57 -5.91
N ASP A 349 13.16 -6.68 -4.81
CA ASP A 349 11.72 -6.93 -4.83
C ASP A 349 10.99 -5.81 -5.57
N VAL A 350 11.33 -4.55 -5.31
CA VAL A 350 10.76 -3.38 -6.02
C VAL A 350 11.03 -3.45 -7.52
N LEU A 351 12.26 -3.76 -7.94
CA LEU A 351 12.59 -3.91 -9.36
C LEU A 351 11.81 -5.05 -10.01
N ASN A 352 11.62 -6.17 -9.31
CA ASN A 352 10.81 -7.28 -9.79
C ASN A 352 9.33 -6.93 -9.90
N ARG A 353 8.81 -6.13 -8.96
CA ARG A 353 7.43 -5.59 -9.04
C ARG A 353 7.25 -4.67 -10.24
N PHE A 354 8.23 -3.84 -10.56
CA PHE A 354 8.20 -2.96 -11.74
C PHE A 354 8.23 -3.75 -13.06
N ARG A 355 8.88 -4.92 -13.09
CA ARG A 355 8.91 -5.84 -14.25
C ARG A 355 7.69 -6.74 -14.35
N ASN A 356 6.73 -6.67 -13.41
CA ASN A 356 5.59 -7.59 -13.37
C ASN A 356 4.73 -7.51 -14.65
N PRO A 357 4.68 -8.56 -15.48
CA PRO A 357 3.99 -8.50 -16.77
C PRO A 357 2.45 -8.55 -16.65
N TYR A 358 1.93 -8.85 -15.45
CA TYR A 358 0.49 -8.94 -15.19
C TYR A 358 -0.12 -7.60 -14.75
N ILE A 359 0.70 -6.55 -14.55
CA ILE A 359 0.26 -5.23 -14.11
C ILE A 359 0.71 -4.19 -15.12
N CYS A 360 -0.23 -3.60 -15.86
CA CYS A 360 0.03 -2.43 -16.69
C CYS A 360 -0.12 -1.16 -15.84
N HIS A 361 1.00 -0.67 -15.27
CA HIS A 361 1.02 0.55 -14.48
C HIS A 361 1.42 1.74 -15.37
N LEU A 362 0.45 2.54 -15.77
CA LEU A 362 0.69 3.71 -16.63
C LEU A 362 1.44 4.82 -15.89
N LEU A 363 2.47 5.38 -16.52
CA LEU A 363 3.27 6.48 -15.96
C LEU A 363 2.42 7.71 -15.65
N MET A 364 1.45 8.04 -16.49
CA MET A 364 0.57 9.18 -16.28
C MET A 364 -0.33 9.03 -15.03
N SER A 365 -0.72 7.82 -14.66
CA SER A 365 -1.46 7.60 -13.40
C SER A 365 -0.60 7.86 -12.16
N ILE A 366 0.72 7.75 -12.28
CA ILE A 366 1.68 8.02 -11.21
C ILE A 366 2.06 9.51 -11.17
N SER A 367 1.99 10.21 -12.30
CA SER A 367 2.49 11.60 -12.45
C SER A 367 1.69 12.66 -11.68
N LEU A 368 0.56 12.31 -11.08
CA LEU A 368 -0.30 13.24 -10.35
C LEU A 368 0.44 13.84 -9.14
N ASN A 369 0.40 15.18 -8.99
CA ASN A 369 1.04 15.91 -7.89
C ASN A 369 2.54 15.60 -7.75
N SER A 370 3.25 15.54 -8.88
CA SER A 370 4.65 15.10 -8.94
C SER A 370 5.61 15.97 -8.13
N MET A 371 5.34 17.28 -8.03
CA MET A 371 6.19 18.17 -7.24
C MET A 371 6.09 17.87 -5.74
N THR A 372 4.89 17.60 -5.23
CA THR A 372 4.69 17.16 -3.83
C THR A 372 5.33 15.78 -3.59
N LYS A 373 5.23 14.89 -4.56
CA LYS A 373 5.88 13.57 -4.46
C LYS A 373 7.40 13.70 -4.43
N PHE A 374 7.99 14.59 -5.23
CA PHE A 374 9.44 14.85 -5.17
C PHE A 374 9.84 15.35 -3.78
N LYS A 375 9.13 16.37 -3.25
CA LYS A 375 9.37 16.92 -1.91
C LYS A 375 9.36 15.84 -0.83
N THR A 376 8.38 14.94 -0.86
CA THR A 376 8.17 13.96 0.22
C THR A 376 8.98 12.68 0.08
N ARG A 377 9.45 12.34 -1.14
CA ARG A 377 10.05 11.04 -1.46
C ARG A 377 11.53 11.09 -1.81
N LEU A 378 11.97 12.16 -2.48
CA LEU A 378 13.34 12.29 -2.99
C LEU A 378 14.14 13.44 -2.36
N LEU A 379 13.50 14.55 -2.01
CA LEU A 379 14.20 15.66 -1.38
C LEU A 379 14.88 15.28 -0.05
N PRO A 380 14.26 14.48 0.84
CA PRO A 380 14.96 14.03 2.04
C PRO A 380 16.20 13.19 1.74
N GLN A 381 16.15 12.35 0.69
CA GLN A 381 17.28 11.53 0.28
C GLN A 381 18.40 12.38 -0.34
N LEU A 382 18.03 13.38 -1.15
CA LEU A 382 18.98 14.35 -1.72
C LEU A 382 19.73 15.09 -0.61
N GLU A 383 19.02 15.59 0.38
CA GLU A 383 19.62 16.34 1.50
C GLU A 383 20.51 15.46 2.37
N GLN A 384 20.07 14.24 2.69
CA GLN A 384 20.86 13.29 3.46
C GLN A 384 22.13 12.90 2.70
N TYR A 385 22.00 12.61 1.38
CA TYR A 385 23.16 12.29 0.56
C TYR A 385 24.20 13.42 0.53
N ILE A 386 23.75 14.68 0.39
CA ILE A 386 24.64 15.86 0.43
C ILE A 386 25.26 16.00 1.82
N SER A 387 24.50 15.78 2.88
CA SER A 387 25.01 15.82 4.26
C SER A 387 26.17 14.84 4.44
N ASP A 388 26.05 13.63 3.90
CA ASP A 388 27.03 12.56 4.08
C ASP A 388 28.24 12.70 3.11
N ASN A 389 27.99 13.02 1.83
CA ASN A 389 28.99 12.98 0.78
C ASN A 389 29.55 14.36 0.37
N LYS A 390 28.93 15.46 0.79
CA LYS A 390 29.30 16.85 0.45
C LYS A 390 29.22 17.16 -1.05
N THR A 391 28.47 16.36 -1.79
CA THR A 391 28.26 16.49 -3.25
C THR A 391 26.78 16.28 -3.58
N VAL A 392 26.30 16.92 -4.64
CA VAL A 392 24.92 16.74 -5.12
C VAL A 392 24.79 15.36 -5.78
N PRO A 393 23.79 14.55 -5.40
CA PRO A 393 23.52 13.25 -6.03
C PRO A 393 23.09 13.47 -7.49
N PRO A 394 23.85 12.99 -8.47
CA PRO A 394 23.60 13.32 -9.87
C PRO A 394 22.32 12.68 -10.41
N LEU A 395 21.96 11.48 -9.97
CA LEU A 395 20.76 10.78 -10.46
C LEU A 395 19.47 11.40 -9.92
N ILE A 396 19.44 11.79 -8.63
CA ILE A 396 18.30 12.53 -8.06
C ILE A 396 18.17 13.92 -8.66
N ALA A 397 19.30 14.62 -8.89
CA ALA A 397 19.28 15.93 -9.57
C ALA A 397 18.75 15.81 -11.01
N THR A 398 19.11 14.74 -11.73
CA THR A 398 18.58 14.44 -13.07
C THR A 398 17.09 14.16 -13.05
N ALA A 399 16.57 13.46 -12.00
CA ALA A 399 15.14 13.31 -11.81
C ALA A 399 14.42 14.65 -11.67
N LEU A 400 14.99 15.59 -10.92
CA LEU A 400 14.42 16.93 -10.76
C LEU A 400 14.44 17.73 -12.08
N ALA A 401 15.52 17.64 -12.86
CA ALA A 401 15.58 18.20 -14.19
C ALA A 401 14.51 17.60 -15.12
N GLY A 402 14.31 16.28 -15.06
CA GLY A 402 13.24 15.57 -15.77
C GLY A 402 11.86 16.02 -15.36
N GLN A 403 11.62 16.25 -14.05
CA GLN A 403 10.37 16.84 -13.56
C GLN A 403 10.13 18.22 -14.19
N ILE A 404 11.10 19.10 -14.15
CA ILE A 404 10.97 20.44 -14.74
C ILE A 404 10.68 20.34 -16.23
N LEU A 405 11.34 19.44 -16.97
CA LEU A 405 11.06 19.18 -18.38
C LEU A 405 9.64 18.68 -18.62
N PHE A 406 9.16 17.74 -17.81
CA PHE A 406 7.81 17.19 -17.91
C PHE A 406 6.74 18.28 -17.75
N TYR A 407 6.96 19.24 -16.85
CA TYR A 407 6.06 20.38 -16.64
C TYR A 407 6.15 21.45 -17.75
N ARG A 408 6.97 21.24 -18.80
CA ARG A 408 6.83 22.00 -20.05
C ARG A 408 5.42 21.78 -20.65
N GLY A 409 4.79 20.65 -20.31
CA GLY A 409 3.41 20.33 -20.70
C GLY A 409 3.27 19.86 -22.14
N GLU A 410 4.35 19.39 -22.77
CA GLU A 410 4.37 18.95 -24.15
C GLU A 410 5.33 17.78 -24.34
N ARG A 411 4.90 16.75 -25.11
CA ARG A 411 5.72 15.62 -25.57
C ARG A 411 5.50 15.43 -27.08
N ASN A 412 6.56 15.59 -27.89
CA ASN A 412 6.51 15.45 -29.35
C ASN A 412 5.47 16.34 -30.06
N GLY A 413 5.18 17.52 -29.53
CA GLY A 413 4.17 18.44 -30.04
C GLY A 413 2.75 18.20 -29.48
N ASP A 414 2.54 17.11 -28.76
CA ASP A 414 1.27 16.83 -28.11
C ASP A 414 1.25 17.38 -26.69
N LYS A 415 0.12 17.97 -26.31
CA LYS A 415 -0.09 18.50 -24.97
C LYS A 415 -0.16 17.37 -23.93
N ILE A 416 0.56 17.56 -22.82
CA ILE A 416 0.45 16.68 -21.64
C ILE A 416 -0.64 17.25 -20.71
N GLU A 417 -1.59 16.41 -20.31
CA GLU A 417 -2.57 16.76 -19.29
C GLU A 417 -1.91 16.71 -17.90
N LEU A 418 -1.32 17.83 -17.49
CA LEU A 418 -0.68 17.98 -16.20
C LEU A 418 -1.70 18.08 -15.06
N ALA A 419 -1.49 17.36 -13.98
CA ALA A 419 -2.34 17.41 -12.78
C ALA A 419 -1.47 17.66 -11.54
N ASP A 420 -1.46 18.91 -11.09
CA ASP A 420 -0.79 19.37 -9.86
C ASP A 420 -1.51 20.60 -9.30
N SER A 421 -1.01 21.17 -8.20
CA SER A 421 -1.59 22.37 -7.63
C SER A 421 -1.65 23.51 -8.64
N PRO A 422 -2.72 24.33 -8.64
CA PRO A 422 -2.83 25.48 -9.56
C PRO A 422 -1.61 26.40 -9.51
N LYS A 423 -0.98 26.51 -8.35
CA LYS A 423 0.19 27.36 -8.14
C LYS A 423 1.42 26.85 -8.88
N TRP A 424 1.64 25.52 -8.90
CA TRP A 424 2.69 24.92 -9.70
C TRP A 424 2.43 25.04 -11.20
N LEU A 425 1.19 24.75 -11.62
CA LEU A 425 0.82 24.85 -13.04
C LEU A 425 1.01 26.28 -13.59
N ALA A 426 0.65 27.30 -12.79
CA ALA A 426 0.82 28.70 -13.16
C ALA A 426 2.31 29.06 -13.26
N LEU A 427 3.13 28.69 -12.27
CA LEU A 427 4.57 28.96 -12.27
C LEU A 427 5.25 28.35 -13.49
N PHE A 428 5.02 27.05 -13.75
CA PHE A 428 5.65 26.37 -14.89
C PHE A 428 5.20 26.95 -16.24
N ASN A 429 3.91 27.26 -16.38
CA ASN A 429 3.41 27.90 -17.60
C ASN A 429 4.11 29.23 -17.88
N GLU A 430 4.23 30.09 -16.88
CA GLU A 430 4.92 31.38 -16.98
C GLU A 430 6.41 31.20 -17.30
N GLN A 431 7.13 30.37 -16.56
CA GLN A 431 8.56 30.20 -16.71
C GLN A 431 8.93 29.55 -18.06
N TRP A 432 8.17 28.57 -18.52
CA TRP A 432 8.41 27.93 -19.82
C TRP A 432 8.07 28.87 -20.99
N GLN A 433 7.03 29.72 -20.90
CA GLN A 433 6.74 30.76 -21.90
C GLN A 433 7.90 31.75 -22.01
N GLN A 434 8.42 32.25 -20.88
CA GLN A 434 9.53 33.20 -20.87
C GLN A 434 10.81 32.56 -21.43
N HIS A 435 11.07 31.30 -21.09
CA HIS A 435 12.21 30.54 -21.61
C HIS A 435 12.09 30.34 -23.12
N GLN A 436 10.92 29.96 -23.65
CA GLN A 436 10.70 29.80 -25.12
C GLN A 436 10.83 31.09 -25.88
N GLN A 437 10.53 32.23 -25.27
CA GLN A 437 10.70 33.56 -25.83
C GLN A 437 12.14 34.06 -25.73
N GLY A 438 13.03 33.33 -25.09
CA GLY A 438 14.42 33.72 -24.82
C GLY A 438 14.57 34.86 -23.80
N SER A 439 13.49 35.13 -23.02
CA SER A 439 13.48 36.17 -21.98
C SER A 439 14.21 35.75 -20.71
N ILE A 440 14.29 34.44 -20.45
CA ILE A 440 15.05 33.85 -19.37
C ILE A 440 15.90 32.67 -19.86
N THR A 441 17.02 32.43 -19.19
CA THR A 441 17.88 31.28 -19.40
C THR A 441 17.34 30.01 -18.73
N THR A 442 17.89 28.85 -19.07
CA THR A 442 17.60 27.59 -18.38
C THR A 442 17.94 27.65 -16.88
N ASN A 443 19.03 28.35 -16.52
CA ASN A 443 19.42 28.54 -15.13
C ASN A 443 18.38 29.38 -14.36
N GLU A 444 17.86 30.46 -14.93
CA GLU A 444 16.82 31.30 -14.31
C GLU A 444 15.51 30.53 -14.15
N LEU A 445 15.12 29.70 -15.14
CA LEU A 445 13.97 28.82 -15.04
C LEU A 445 14.12 27.85 -13.87
N VAL A 446 15.23 27.12 -13.78
CA VAL A 446 15.55 26.19 -12.69
C VAL A 446 15.55 26.92 -11.35
N SER A 447 16.25 28.07 -11.27
CA SER A 447 16.33 28.87 -10.04
C SER A 447 14.96 29.31 -9.56
N SER A 448 14.03 29.69 -10.44
CA SER A 448 12.66 30.06 -10.10
C SER A 448 11.87 28.90 -9.48
N VAL A 449 12.04 27.68 -10.00
CA VAL A 449 11.43 26.46 -9.46
C VAL A 449 11.99 26.14 -8.08
N LEU A 450 13.31 26.22 -7.91
CA LEU A 450 13.99 25.92 -6.66
C LEU A 450 13.73 26.97 -5.56
N ALA A 451 13.43 28.22 -5.93
CA ALA A 451 13.10 29.31 -5.03
C ALA A 451 11.67 29.23 -4.44
N ALA A 452 10.85 28.25 -4.82
CA ALA A 452 9.44 28.12 -4.43
C ALA A 452 9.29 27.75 -2.93
N LYS A 453 9.67 28.65 -2.01
CA LYS A 453 9.61 28.44 -0.54
C LYS A 453 8.24 28.03 -0.03
N TRP A 454 7.17 28.48 -0.71
CA TRP A 454 5.80 28.12 -0.38
C TRP A 454 5.51 26.62 -0.55
N HIS A 455 6.38 25.90 -1.28
CA HIS A 455 6.29 24.46 -1.48
C HIS A 455 7.42 23.72 -0.76
N TRP A 456 8.67 24.17 -0.99
CA TRP A 456 9.86 23.49 -0.44
C TRP A 456 10.10 23.77 1.04
N ASP A 457 9.38 24.74 1.67
CA ASP A 457 9.59 25.26 3.02
C ASP A 457 10.90 26.03 3.19
N LYS A 458 11.75 26.05 2.17
CA LYS A 458 13.04 26.73 2.09
C LYS A 458 13.38 27.07 0.62
N ASP A 459 14.46 27.81 0.42
CA ASP A 459 15.01 28.07 -0.90
C ASP A 459 16.03 27.00 -1.26
N LEU A 460 15.71 26.13 -2.23
CA LEU A 460 16.62 25.06 -2.62
C LEU A 460 17.85 25.59 -3.38
N ASN A 461 17.87 26.83 -3.85
CA ASN A 461 19.07 27.45 -4.41
C ASN A 461 20.19 27.64 -3.38
N GLU A 462 19.86 27.64 -2.08
CA GLU A 462 20.83 27.70 -0.99
C GLU A 462 21.64 26.39 -0.86
N ILE A 463 21.20 25.30 -1.49
CA ILE A 463 21.95 24.04 -1.56
C ILE A 463 23.07 24.17 -2.59
N ALA A 464 24.31 24.19 -2.11
CA ALA A 464 25.49 24.42 -2.96
C ALA A 464 25.56 23.40 -4.13
N GLY A 465 25.62 23.90 -5.36
CA GLY A 465 25.77 23.13 -6.59
C GLY A 465 24.47 22.49 -7.11
N LEU A 466 23.35 22.57 -6.38
CA LEU A 466 22.09 21.94 -6.82
C LEU A 466 21.54 22.64 -8.07
N THR A 467 21.44 23.96 -8.07
CA THR A 467 20.94 24.75 -9.20
C THR A 467 21.76 24.49 -10.45
N ASP A 468 23.09 24.49 -10.32
CA ASP A 468 24.00 24.24 -11.45
C ASP A 468 23.83 22.82 -12.01
N LYS A 469 23.76 21.81 -11.13
CA LYS A 469 23.61 20.41 -11.54
C LYS A 469 22.27 20.16 -12.24
N VAL A 470 21.18 20.68 -11.71
CA VAL A 470 19.85 20.56 -12.34
C VAL A 470 19.81 21.31 -13.68
N THR A 471 20.41 22.51 -13.75
CA THR A 471 20.53 23.30 -14.99
C THR A 471 21.33 22.56 -16.06
N GLU A 472 22.46 21.96 -15.68
CA GLU A 472 23.28 21.14 -16.58
C GLU A 472 22.45 20.01 -17.21
N GLN A 473 21.75 19.23 -16.38
CA GLN A 473 20.97 18.10 -16.86
C GLN A 473 19.77 18.54 -17.73
N LEU A 474 19.07 19.60 -17.32
CA LEU A 474 17.96 20.14 -18.12
C LEU A 474 18.44 20.68 -19.47
N SER A 475 19.57 21.37 -19.50
CA SER A 475 20.15 21.90 -20.73
C SER A 475 20.58 20.79 -21.71
N LEU A 476 21.12 19.68 -21.20
CA LEU A 476 21.41 18.48 -21.98
C LEU A 476 20.16 17.86 -22.58
N MET A 477 19.08 17.70 -21.77
CA MET A 477 17.79 17.18 -22.26
C MET A 477 17.16 18.05 -23.32
N LEU A 478 17.32 19.38 -23.24
CA LEU A 478 16.77 20.33 -24.20
C LEU A 478 17.61 20.40 -25.52
N SER A 479 18.90 20.22 -25.42
CA SER A 479 19.82 20.32 -26.60
C SER A 479 19.98 18.98 -27.33
N SER A 480 19.69 17.86 -26.68
CA SER A 480 19.78 16.52 -27.27
C SER A 480 18.48 15.73 -27.04
N SER A 481 18.45 14.85 -26.03
CA SER A 481 17.28 14.11 -25.60
C SER A 481 17.45 13.61 -24.15
N VAL A 482 16.38 13.09 -23.55
CA VAL A 482 16.45 12.44 -22.24
C VAL A 482 17.37 11.21 -22.30
N GLU A 483 17.24 10.39 -23.34
CA GLU A 483 18.04 9.17 -23.52
C GLU A 483 19.54 9.50 -23.60
N GLN A 484 19.91 10.49 -24.42
CA GLN A 484 21.33 10.87 -24.56
C GLN A 484 21.87 11.45 -23.24
N THR A 485 21.06 12.21 -22.52
CA THR A 485 21.43 12.74 -21.21
C THR A 485 21.70 11.59 -20.22
N LEU A 486 20.83 10.57 -20.21
CA LEU A 486 21.00 9.38 -19.35
C LEU A 486 22.24 8.55 -19.77
N VAL A 487 22.52 8.41 -21.07
CA VAL A 487 23.74 7.73 -21.54
C VAL A 487 24.98 8.45 -20.99
N ASN A 488 25.07 9.76 -21.18
CA ASN A 488 26.20 10.54 -20.69
C ASN A 488 26.36 10.45 -19.16
N LEU A 489 25.26 10.49 -18.44
CA LEU A 489 25.23 10.40 -16.98
C LEU A 489 25.70 9.04 -16.45
N LEU A 490 25.36 7.95 -17.14
CA LEU A 490 25.63 6.59 -16.69
C LEU A 490 26.98 6.04 -17.17
N GLU A 491 27.65 6.74 -18.09
CA GLU A 491 29.00 6.43 -18.56
C GLU A 491 30.09 7.27 -17.86
N SER A 492 29.71 8.38 -17.20
CA SER A 492 30.59 9.20 -16.37
C SER A 492 30.81 8.60 -14.98
#